data_35d1e81c3150b116970c83acd46a967e
#
_entry.id   35d1e81c3150b116970c83acd46a967e
#
_cell.length_a   1.000
_cell.length_b   1.000
_cell.length_c   1.000
_cell.angle_alpha   90.00
_cell.angle_beta   90.00
_cell.angle_gamma   90.00
#
_symmetry.space_group_name_H-M   'P 1'
#
loop_
_entity.id
_entity.type
_entity.pdbx_description
1 polymer ?
#
loop_
_entity_poly.entity_id
_entity_poly.type
_entity_poly.pdbx_seq_one_letter_code
_entity_poly.pdbx_strand_id
1 'polypeptide(L)'
;MSLYSDIRRIQKLDEKRNPMFEKNRFAKVMIYIGIAFWAAYLVFFGVLLPAAFSDSFPNMEPYHILNKGLLIVLVLDFLIRFLFPTPVQEIKPFLLLPIPKKKVMAALLLREAANPFNLFWLFLFIPFALLSVTRFYGLAGVLGYAFGIWLLTVANSYW
;
A
#
# COMPACT_ATOMS: atom_id res chain seq x y z
N MET A 1 6.25 -29.47 4.34
CA MET A 1 6.39 -28.32 3.45
C MET A 1 5.13 -27.48 3.61
N SER A 2 5.25 -26.16 3.81
CA SER A 2 4.06 -25.35 4.04
C SER A 2 3.48 -24.94 2.69
N LEU A 3 2.17 -25.04 2.54
CA LEU A 3 1.39 -24.63 1.36
C LEU A 3 1.79 -23.25 0.86
N TYR A 4 2.15 -22.35 1.78
CA TYR A 4 2.60 -21.00 1.50
C TYR A 4 3.92 -20.96 0.74
N SER A 5 4.86 -21.87 1.04
CA SER A 5 6.15 -21.94 0.33
C SER A 5 5.98 -22.44 -1.11
N ASP A 6 5.03 -23.33 -1.34
CA ASP A 6 4.76 -23.91 -2.66
C ASP A 6 4.03 -22.90 -3.57
N ILE A 7 3.05 -22.17 -3.04
CA ILE A 7 2.38 -21.07 -3.75
C ILE A 7 3.41 -19.98 -4.11
N ARG A 8 4.29 -19.59 -3.19
CA ARG A 8 5.33 -18.59 -3.44
C ARG A 8 6.35 -19.04 -4.47
N ARG A 9 6.65 -20.35 -4.51
CA ARG A 9 7.56 -20.94 -5.50
C ARG A 9 6.97 -20.93 -6.91
N ILE A 10 5.70 -21.32 -7.04
CA ILE A 10 4.97 -21.32 -8.33
C ILE A 10 4.91 -19.87 -8.87
N GLN A 11 4.62 -18.89 -8.02
CA GLN A 11 4.54 -17.51 -8.41
C GLN A 11 5.89 -16.91 -8.83
N LYS A 12 6.99 -17.25 -8.14
CA LYS A 12 8.34 -16.86 -8.57
C LYS A 12 8.72 -17.46 -9.92
N LEU A 13 8.20 -18.64 -10.24
CA LEU A 13 8.42 -19.28 -11.55
C LEU A 13 7.60 -18.60 -12.64
N ASP A 14 6.39 -18.17 -12.33
CA ASP A 14 5.51 -17.41 -13.24
C ASP A 14 6.07 -16.01 -13.53
N GLU A 15 6.54 -15.31 -12.50
CA GLU A 15 7.24 -14.03 -12.65
C GLU A 15 8.51 -14.16 -13.51
N LYS A 16 9.26 -15.26 -13.39
CA LYS A 16 10.44 -15.53 -14.22
C LYS A 16 10.10 -15.83 -15.68
N ARG A 17 8.91 -16.32 -15.96
CA ARG A 17 8.45 -16.63 -17.32
C ARG A 17 7.81 -15.46 -18.04
N ASN A 18 7.59 -14.34 -17.35
CA ASN A 18 7.02 -13.14 -17.97
C ASN A 18 8.09 -12.45 -18.85
N PRO A 19 7.96 -12.48 -20.18
CA PRO A 19 9.00 -12.01 -21.11
C PRO A 19 9.28 -10.51 -20.99
N MET A 20 8.36 -9.73 -20.38
CA MET A 20 8.56 -8.31 -20.13
C MET A 20 9.65 -8.03 -19.10
N PHE A 21 9.86 -8.93 -18.13
CA PHE A 21 10.82 -8.71 -17.05
C PHE A 21 12.21 -9.31 -17.30
N GLU A 22 12.36 -10.29 -18.19
CA GLU A 22 13.64 -10.95 -18.40
C GLU A 22 14.60 -10.20 -19.33
N LYS A 23 14.08 -9.46 -20.31
CA LYS A 23 14.91 -8.88 -21.37
C LYS A 23 15.56 -7.53 -21.06
N ASN A 24 15.14 -6.80 -20.04
CA ASN A 24 15.60 -5.43 -19.88
C ASN A 24 15.99 -5.07 -18.43
N ARG A 25 17.25 -5.34 -18.07
CA ARG A 25 17.83 -4.89 -16.79
C ARG A 25 17.67 -3.39 -16.58
N PHE A 26 17.72 -2.62 -17.65
CA PHE A 26 17.53 -1.17 -17.65
C PHE A 26 16.10 -0.80 -17.22
N ALA A 27 15.07 -1.48 -17.75
CA ALA A 27 13.68 -1.23 -17.36
C ALA A 27 13.44 -1.53 -15.87
N LYS A 28 14.04 -2.60 -15.33
CA LYS A 28 13.95 -2.89 -13.88
C LYS A 28 14.57 -1.78 -13.04
N VAL A 29 15.75 -1.33 -13.40
CA VAL A 29 16.44 -0.23 -12.69
C VAL A 29 15.60 1.04 -12.74
N MET A 30 15.03 1.40 -13.90
CA MET A 30 14.16 2.56 -14.04
C MET A 30 12.89 2.46 -13.19
N ILE A 31 12.27 1.29 -13.10
CA ILE A 31 11.11 1.07 -12.23
C ILE A 31 11.50 1.26 -10.75
N TYR A 32 12.64 0.71 -10.30
CA TYR A 32 13.08 0.88 -8.91
C TYR A 32 13.42 2.34 -8.59
N ILE A 33 14.08 3.05 -9.52
CA ILE A 33 14.35 4.48 -9.37
C ILE A 33 13.03 5.27 -9.29
N GLY A 34 12.07 4.96 -10.14
CA GLY A 34 10.74 5.57 -10.11
C GLY A 34 10.02 5.36 -8.78
N ILE A 35 10.00 4.12 -8.28
CA ILE A 35 9.39 3.80 -6.98
C ILE A 35 10.11 4.54 -5.84
N ALA A 36 11.45 4.57 -5.84
CA ALA A 36 12.23 5.26 -4.81
C ALA A 36 11.98 6.77 -4.85
N PHE A 37 11.91 7.37 -6.05
CA PHE A 37 11.60 8.79 -6.24
C PHE A 37 10.21 9.13 -5.68
N TRP A 38 9.19 8.35 -6.03
CA TRP A 38 7.83 8.56 -5.53
C TRP A 38 7.72 8.35 -4.02
N ALA A 39 8.41 7.35 -3.47
CA ALA A 39 8.45 7.14 -2.02
C ALA A 39 9.09 8.34 -1.30
N ALA A 40 10.22 8.83 -1.80
CA ALA A 40 10.89 10.03 -1.24
C ALA A 40 9.98 11.26 -1.33
N TYR A 41 9.27 11.43 -2.44
CA TYR A 41 8.30 12.51 -2.64
C TYR A 41 7.15 12.45 -1.62
N LEU A 42 6.58 11.26 -1.37
CA LEU A 42 5.52 11.08 -0.38
C LEU A 42 6.02 11.35 1.05
N VAL A 43 7.23 10.90 1.40
CA VAL A 43 7.85 11.22 2.70
C VAL A 43 8.04 12.72 2.85
N PHE A 44 8.54 13.40 1.83
CA PHE A 44 8.72 14.85 1.83
C PHE A 44 7.39 15.59 2.08
N PHE A 45 6.33 15.20 1.38
CA PHE A 45 4.99 15.76 1.62
C PHE A 45 4.45 15.41 3.00
N GLY A 46 4.67 14.19 3.49
CA GLY A 46 4.28 13.79 4.83
C GLY A 46 4.91 14.65 5.93
N VAL A 47 6.11 15.14 5.69
CA VAL A 47 6.80 16.07 6.62
C VAL A 47 6.32 17.52 6.47
N LEU A 48 6.05 17.96 5.24
CA LEU A 48 5.63 19.35 4.96
C LEU A 48 4.18 19.64 5.33
N LEU A 49 3.27 18.68 5.13
CA LEU A 49 1.83 18.88 5.33
C LEU A 49 1.46 19.36 6.74
N PRO A 50 2.05 18.84 7.84
CA PRO A 50 1.74 19.36 9.18
C PRO A 50 2.05 20.84 9.34
N ALA A 51 3.18 21.31 8.82
CA ALA A 51 3.57 22.72 8.87
C ALA A 51 2.63 23.57 8.00
N ALA A 52 2.39 23.18 6.77
CA ALA A 52 1.49 23.85 5.85
C ALA A 52 0.05 23.98 6.40
N PHE A 53 -0.45 22.93 7.05
CA PHE A 53 -1.78 22.95 7.66
C PHE A 53 -1.82 23.84 8.92
N SER A 54 -0.76 23.84 9.73
CA SER A 54 -0.67 24.73 10.90
C SER A 54 -0.67 26.19 10.48
N ASP A 55 0.03 26.55 9.40
CA ASP A 55 0.11 27.91 8.89
C ASP A 55 -1.21 28.36 8.24
N SER A 56 -1.86 27.45 7.49
CA SER A 56 -3.10 27.78 6.77
C SER A 56 -4.34 27.77 7.66
N PHE A 57 -4.35 26.94 8.70
CA PHE A 57 -5.50 26.71 9.58
C PHE A 57 -5.06 26.69 11.06
N PRO A 58 -4.69 27.84 11.66
CA PRO A 58 -4.13 27.90 13.00
C PRO A 58 -5.10 27.43 14.11
N ASN A 59 -6.40 27.41 13.80
CA ASN A 59 -7.46 26.97 14.73
C ASN A 59 -7.82 25.48 14.61
N MET A 60 -7.18 24.73 13.70
CA MET A 60 -7.45 23.30 13.48
C MET A 60 -6.18 22.47 13.58
N GLU A 61 -6.26 21.35 14.27
CA GLU A 61 -5.15 20.40 14.32
C GLU A 61 -4.91 19.75 12.94
N PRO A 62 -3.66 19.65 12.48
CA PRO A 62 -3.32 19.12 11.16
C PRO A 62 -3.92 17.73 10.86
N TYR A 63 -4.00 16.85 11.87
CA TYR A 63 -4.56 15.52 11.67
C TYR A 63 -6.07 15.52 11.43
N HIS A 64 -6.82 16.49 11.97
CA HIS A 64 -8.24 16.64 11.67
C HIS A 64 -8.47 17.08 10.22
N ILE A 65 -7.62 17.94 9.69
CA ILE A 65 -7.69 18.42 8.31
C ILE A 65 -7.43 17.24 7.36
N LEU A 66 -6.37 16.47 7.63
CA LEU A 66 -6.03 15.33 6.79
C LEU A 66 -7.11 14.23 6.86
N ASN A 67 -7.69 14.00 8.03
CA ASN A 67 -8.80 13.03 8.17
C ASN A 67 -10.04 13.43 7.36
N LYS A 68 -10.35 14.71 7.26
CA LYS A 68 -11.42 15.20 6.36
C LYS A 68 -11.07 14.97 4.89
N GLY A 69 -9.79 15.06 4.54
CA GLY A 69 -9.28 14.80 3.20
C GLY A 69 -9.09 13.32 2.86
N LEU A 70 -9.20 12.39 3.83
CA LEU A 70 -8.99 10.95 3.61
C LEU A 70 -9.86 10.38 2.50
N LEU A 71 -11.10 10.82 2.39
CA LEU A 71 -12.00 10.39 1.33
C LEU A 71 -11.44 10.72 -0.06
N ILE A 72 -10.85 11.90 -0.22
CA ILE A 72 -10.20 12.32 -1.47
C ILE A 72 -9.02 11.38 -1.78
N VAL A 73 -8.20 11.07 -0.77
CA VAL A 73 -7.06 10.16 -0.92
C VAL A 73 -7.52 8.77 -1.33
N LEU A 74 -8.61 8.24 -0.73
CA LEU A 74 -9.18 6.94 -1.09
C LEU A 74 -9.73 6.93 -2.53
N VAL A 75 -10.40 8.01 -2.95
CA VAL A 75 -10.89 8.15 -4.33
C VAL A 75 -9.70 8.20 -5.31
N LEU A 76 -8.63 8.93 -4.98
CA LEU A 76 -7.42 8.97 -5.80
C LEU A 76 -6.75 7.60 -5.88
N ASP A 77 -6.62 6.89 -4.76
CA ASP A 77 -6.09 5.52 -4.73
C ASP A 77 -6.93 4.59 -5.61
N PHE A 78 -8.25 4.68 -5.51
CA PHE A 78 -9.16 3.91 -6.37
C PHE A 78 -8.97 4.25 -7.86
N LEU A 79 -8.89 5.54 -8.22
CA LEU A 79 -8.65 5.97 -9.60
C LEU A 79 -7.30 5.47 -10.14
N ILE A 80 -6.24 5.54 -9.33
CA ILE A 80 -4.92 5.03 -9.70
C ILE A 80 -5.00 3.52 -9.99
N ARG A 81 -5.68 2.75 -9.15
CA ARG A 81 -5.87 1.30 -9.33
C ARG A 81 -6.72 0.98 -10.56
N PHE A 82 -7.72 1.80 -10.84
CA PHE A 82 -8.56 1.66 -12.03
C PHE A 82 -7.78 1.93 -13.32
N LEU A 83 -6.92 2.96 -13.33
CA LEU A 83 -6.08 3.32 -14.48
C LEU A 83 -4.91 2.34 -14.70
N PHE A 84 -4.38 1.78 -13.62
CA PHE A 84 -3.27 0.83 -13.64
C PHE A 84 -3.71 -0.50 -13.00
N PRO A 85 -4.56 -1.27 -13.70
CA PRO A 85 -5.03 -2.52 -13.15
C PRO A 85 -3.83 -3.42 -12.83
N THR A 86 -3.66 -3.69 -11.55
CA THR A 86 -2.73 -4.74 -11.11
C THR A 86 -3.20 -6.06 -11.68
N PRO A 87 -2.30 -6.92 -12.17
CA PRO A 87 -2.70 -8.21 -12.73
C PRO A 87 -3.55 -8.96 -11.71
N VAL A 88 -4.84 -9.04 -12.02
CA VAL A 88 -5.82 -9.77 -11.20
C VAL A 88 -5.33 -11.21 -11.14
N GLN A 89 -5.04 -11.66 -9.93
CA GLN A 89 -4.64 -13.04 -9.74
C GLN A 89 -5.81 -13.92 -10.13
N GLU A 90 -5.62 -14.72 -11.16
CA GLU A 90 -6.61 -15.73 -11.51
C GLU A 90 -6.76 -16.69 -10.33
N ILE A 91 -7.85 -16.54 -9.61
CA ILE A 91 -8.22 -17.42 -8.49
C ILE A 91 -8.57 -18.83 -9.02
N LYS A 92 -9.00 -18.90 -10.27
CA LYS A 92 -9.44 -20.14 -10.93
C LYS A 92 -8.47 -21.32 -10.77
N PRO A 93 -7.15 -21.20 -11.01
CA PRO A 93 -6.22 -22.31 -10.85
C PRO A 93 -6.16 -22.85 -9.41
N PHE A 94 -6.34 -21.97 -8.41
CA PHE A 94 -6.28 -22.35 -7.00
C PHE A 94 -7.57 -23.02 -6.50
N LEU A 95 -8.71 -22.76 -7.14
CA LEU A 95 -9.99 -23.39 -6.82
C LEU A 95 -10.05 -24.85 -7.28
N LEU A 96 -9.21 -25.24 -8.25
CA LEU A 96 -9.11 -26.61 -8.75
C LEU A 96 -8.20 -27.49 -7.88
N LEU A 97 -7.44 -26.90 -6.96
CA LEU A 97 -6.59 -27.65 -6.05
C LEU A 97 -7.41 -28.27 -4.90
N PRO A 98 -7.06 -29.46 -4.40
CA PRO A 98 -7.72 -30.11 -3.27
C PRO A 98 -7.34 -29.45 -1.94
N ILE A 99 -7.52 -28.14 -1.85
CA ILE A 99 -7.16 -27.30 -0.69
C ILE A 99 -8.43 -26.68 -0.12
N PRO A 100 -8.58 -26.62 1.21
CA PRO A 100 -9.73 -25.95 1.82
C PRO A 100 -9.80 -24.49 1.38
N LYS A 101 -10.94 -24.08 0.79
CA LYS A 101 -11.17 -22.74 0.24
C LYS A 101 -10.82 -21.63 1.24
N LYS A 102 -11.08 -21.83 2.54
CA LYS A 102 -10.71 -20.90 3.60
C LYS A 102 -9.21 -20.61 3.68
N LYS A 103 -8.36 -21.63 3.48
CA LYS A 103 -6.89 -21.45 3.48
C LYS A 103 -6.40 -20.70 2.25
N VAL A 104 -7.01 -20.94 1.08
CA VAL A 104 -6.71 -20.21 -0.15
C VAL A 104 -7.08 -18.73 0.01
N MET A 105 -8.29 -18.46 0.52
CA MET A 105 -8.74 -17.08 0.76
C MET A 105 -7.83 -16.37 1.77
N ALA A 106 -7.48 -17.01 2.88
CA ALA A 106 -6.56 -16.41 3.86
C ALA A 106 -5.18 -16.10 3.27
N ALA A 107 -4.64 -16.98 2.42
CA ALA A 107 -3.37 -16.76 1.75
C ALA A 107 -3.43 -15.59 0.74
N LEU A 108 -4.53 -15.46 0.00
CA LEU A 108 -4.77 -14.36 -0.92
C LEU A 108 -4.92 -13.01 -0.18
N LEU A 109 -5.68 -13.00 0.93
CA LEU A 109 -5.85 -11.83 1.78
C LEU A 109 -4.51 -11.35 2.36
N LEU A 110 -3.70 -12.26 2.90
CA LEU A 110 -2.37 -11.93 3.44
C LEU A 110 -1.43 -11.40 2.35
N ARG A 111 -1.53 -11.93 1.14
CA ARG A 111 -0.73 -11.46 0.02
C ARG A 111 -1.14 -10.06 -0.39
N GLU A 112 -2.43 -9.79 -0.51
CA GLU A 112 -2.94 -8.47 -0.87
C GLU A 112 -2.58 -7.45 0.22
N ALA A 113 -2.69 -7.83 1.48
CA ALA A 113 -2.27 -7.00 2.60
C ALA A 113 -0.78 -6.60 2.54
N ALA A 114 0.08 -7.50 2.04
CA ALA A 114 1.51 -7.26 1.84
C ALA A 114 1.85 -6.63 0.48
N ASN A 115 0.86 -6.31 -0.35
CA ASN A 115 1.07 -5.71 -1.66
C ASN A 115 1.78 -4.34 -1.49
N PRO A 116 2.88 -4.07 -2.23
CA PRO A 116 3.58 -2.79 -2.19
C PRO A 116 2.66 -1.57 -2.41
N PHE A 117 1.63 -1.68 -3.24
CA PHE A 117 0.66 -0.61 -3.44
C PHE A 117 -0.10 -0.23 -2.18
N ASN A 118 -0.43 -1.21 -1.31
CA ASN A 118 -1.11 -0.94 -0.04
C ASN A 118 -0.18 -0.34 1.01
N LEU A 119 1.13 -0.56 0.87
CA LEU A 119 2.15 0.01 1.76
C LEU A 119 2.61 1.39 1.29
N PHE A 120 2.34 1.74 0.02
CA PHE A 120 2.85 2.96 -0.59
C PHE A 120 2.38 4.24 0.12
N TRP A 121 1.11 4.29 0.50
CA TRP A 121 0.54 5.42 1.23
C TRP A 121 1.13 5.60 2.63
N LEU A 122 1.67 4.55 3.23
CA LEU A 122 2.32 4.66 4.54
C LEU A 122 3.56 5.58 4.50
N PHE A 123 4.24 5.71 3.36
CA PHE A 123 5.35 6.65 3.21
C PHE A 123 4.93 8.12 3.40
N LEU A 124 3.67 8.45 3.14
CA LEU A 124 3.11 9.77 3.42
C LEU A 124 2.56 9.86 4.85
N PHE A 125 1.77 8.86 5.25
CA PHE A 125 1.01 8.95 6.49
C PHE A 125 1.85 8.70 7.76
N ILE A 126 2.92 7.89 7.70
CA ILE A 126 3.80 7.67 8.86
C ILE A 126 4.55 8.95 9.26
N PRO A 127 5.30 9.65 8.39
CA PRO A 127 5.99 10.89 8.77
C PRO A 127 4.99 11.98 9.18
N PHE A 128 3.84 12.06 8.52
CA PHE A 128 2.77 12.97 8.92
C PHE A 128 2.27 12.66 10.34
N ALA A 129 1.99 11.40 10.65
CA ALA A 129 1.51 10.99 11.97
C ALA A 129 2.56 11.21 13.07
N LEU A 130 3.84 10.98 12.75
CA LEU A 130 4.94 11.24 13.68
C LEU A 130 5.01 12.72 14.08
N LEU A 131 4.70 13.66 13.20
CA LEU A 131 4.76 15.10 13.48
C LEU A 131 3.45 15.64 14.07
N SER A 132 2.29 15.08 13.70
CA SER A 132 0.98 15.60 14.09
C SER A 132 0.33 14.82 15.21
N VAL A 133 0.33 13.46 15.13
CA VAL A 133 -0.44 12.60 16.03
C VAL A 133 0.33 12.32 17.32
N THR A 134 1.67 12.25 17.27
CA THR A 134 2.50 11.96 18.44
C THR A 134 2.26 12.94 19.57
N ARG A 135 2.00 14.20 19.25
CA ARG A 135 1.75 15.28 20.22
C ARG A 135 0.58 15.00 21.14
N PHE A 136 -0.47 14.32 20.63
CA PHE A 136 -1.73 14.11 21.36
C PHE A 136 -1.87 12.67 21.87
N TYR A 137 -1.40 11.69 21.11
CA TYR A 137 -1.66 10.26 21.35
C TYR A 137 -0.39 9.43 21.53
N GLY A 138 0.78 10.06 21.49
CA GLY A 138 2.07 9.36 21.59
C GLY A 138 2.32 8.38 20.45
N LEU A 139 3.28 7.48 20.63
CA LEU A 139 3.65 6.47 19.63
C LEU A 139 2.53 5.46 19.37
N ALA A 140 1.73 5.12 20.39
CA ALA A 140 0.60 4.22 20.23
C ALA A 140 -0.45 4.79 19.23
N GLY A 141 -0.69 6.11 19.30
CA GLY A 141 -1.56 6.81 18.35
C GLY A 141 -1.02 6.75 16.92
N VAL A 142 0.28 6.92 16.72
CA VAL A 142 0.93 6.81 15.41
C VAL A 142 0.76 5.42 14.83
N LEU A 143 1.02 4.37 15.63
CA LEU A 143 0.85 2.99 15.19
C LEU A 143 -0.61 2.68 14.84
N GLY A 144 -1.56 3.12 15.67
CA GLY A 144 -3.00 2.96 15.39
C GLY A 144 -3.43 3.68 14.13
N TYR A 145 -2.91 4.89 13.91
CA TYR A 145 -3.20 5.68 12.72
C TYR A 145 -2.65 5.03 11.45
N ALA A 146 -1.37 4.61 11.46
CA ALA A 146 -0.74 3.92 10.35
C ALA A 146 -1.44 2.59 10.03
N PHE A 147 -1.82 1.83 11.05
CA PHE A 147 -2.58 0.60 10.90
C PHE A 147 -3.97 0.84 10.31
N GLY A 148 -4.67 1.89 10.76
CA GLY A 148 -5.96 2.30 10.21
C GLY A 148 -5.89 2.66 8.72
N ILE A 149 -4.90 3.46 8.33
CA ILE A 149 -4.67 3.81 6.92
C ILE A 149 -4.36 2.56 6.09
N TRP A 150 -3.50 1.69 6.58
CA TRP A 150 -3.17 0.43 5.91
C TRP A 150 -4.41 -0.45 5.71
N LEU A 151 -5.27 -0.60 6.73
CA LEU A 151 -6.53 -1.33 6.59
C LEU A 151 -7.47 -0.69 5.56
N LEU A 152 -7.56 0.64 5.52
CA LEU A 152 -8.37 1.36 4.53
C LEU A 152 -7.88 1.12 3.11
N THR A 153 -6.55 1.18 2.87
CA THR A 153 -5.99 0.92 1.54
C THR A 153 -6.15 -0.55 1.13
N VAL A 154 -6.01 -1.49 2.06
CA VAL A 154 -6.31 -2.90 1.81
C VAL A 154 -7.79 -3.09 1.49
N ALA A 155 -8.71 -2.49 2.25
CA ALA A 155 -10.14 -2.56 1.95
C ALA A 155 -10.48 -1.98 0.57
N ASN A 156 -9.83 -0.86 0.20
CA ASN A 156 -10.00 -0.23 -1.11
C ASN A 156 -9.48 -1.09 -2.27
N SER A 157 -8.53 -2.00 -2.01
CA SER A 157 -7.99 -2.89 -3.04
C SER A 157 -8.93 -4.02 -3.46
N TYR A 158 -10.04 -4.23 -2.71
CA TYR A 158 -11.04 -5.27 -3.02
C TYR A 158 -12.22 -4.78 -3.86
N TRP A 159 -12.27 -3.49 -4.16
CA TRP A 159 -13.27 -2.89 -5.03
C TRP A 159 -12.75 -2.71 -6.44
#